data_be029d5dcc787199cade0c77dbfd35f4
#
_entry.id   be029d5dcc787199cade0c77dbfd35f4
#
_cell.length_a   1.000
_cell.length_b   1.000
_cell.length_c   1.000
_cell.angle_alpha   90.00
_cell.angle_beta   90.00
_cell.angle_gamma   90.00
#
_symmetry.space_group_name_H-M   'P 1'
#
loop_
_entity.id
_entity.type
_entity.pdbx_description
1 polymer ?
#
loop_
_entity_poly.entity_id
_entity_poly.type
_entity_poly.pdbx_seq_one_letter_code
_entity_poly.pdbx_strand_id
1 'polypeptide(L)'
;MNIRSFFILVLFSLGTINAQDWQTPVIQGYGEVKYFDKAAVQPNPKSEYKLLFDIKSEAEKSGVNKGLWIMARTLNLLSLAKVPSKNITLVASIHGDATYIALSDSSYRKKFGTSNPNLDIIEQLKNKGVNLYVCSQATAAREIEVEMIHPDITPAISGLSVLASYQMKGFILMP
;
A
#
# COMPACT_ATOMS: atom_id res chain seq x y z
N MET A 1 -9.90 -44.94 -61.31
CA MET A 1 -10.58 -44.90 -59.99
C MET A 1 -9.70 -44.07 -59.06
N ASN A 2 -9.99 -42.76 -58.99
CA ASN A 2 -9.13 -41.79 -58.28
C ASN A 2 -9.67 -41.61 -56.84
N ILE A 3 -8.87 -42.07 -55.85
CA ILE A 3 -9.14 -41.89 -54.44
C ILE A 3 -8.50 -40.52 -54.04
N ARG A 4 -9.36 -39.53 -53.81
CA ARG A 4 -8.94 -38.22 -53.22
C ARG A 4 -8.88 -38.39 -51.71
N SER A 5 -7.65 -38.43 -51.16
CA SER A 5 -7.44 -38.38 -49.70
C SER A 5 -7.76 -36.98 -49.18
N PHE A 6 -8.77 -36.90 -48.32
CA PHE A 6 -9.15 -35.68 -47.59
C PHE A 6 -8.30 -35.61 -46.33
N PHE A 7 -7.32 -34.71 -46.28
CA PHE A 7 -6.57 -34.41 -45.05
C PHE A 7 -7.40 -33.42 -44.19
N ILE A 8 -7.95 -33.89 -43.08
CA ILE A 8 -8.61 -33.04 -42.09
C ILE A 8 -7.51 -32.46 -41.21
N LEU A 9 -7.23 -31.17 -41.40
CA LEU A 9 -6.34 -30.38 -40.53
C LEU A 9 -7.06 -30.03 -39.25
N VAL A 10 -6.80 -30.78 -38.18
CA VAL A 10 -7.34 -30.42 -36.82
C VAL A 10 -6.46 -29.30 -36.25
N LEU A 11 -6.97 -28.06 -36.30
CA LEU A 11 -6.39 -26.92 -35.63
C LEU A 11 -6.61 -27.05 -34.12
N PHE A 12 -5.59 -27.52 -33.40
CA PHE A 12 -5.52 -27.38 -31.94
C PHE A 12 -5.32 -25.92 -31.61
N SER A 13 -6.37 -25.22 -31.19
CA SER A 13 -6.24 -23.91 -30.55
C SER A 13 -5.59 -24.11 -29.17
N LEU A 14 -4.28 -23.89 -29.08
CA LEU A 14 -3.59 -23.72 -27.81
C LEU A 14 -4.17 -22.48 -27.12
N GLY A 15 -5.17 -22.70 -26.26
CA GLY A 15 -5.62 -21.68 -25.33
C GLY A 15 -4.43 -21.25 -24.48
N THR A 16 -3.95 -20.04 -24.67
CA THR A 16 -2.96 -19.43 -23.78
C THR A 16 -3.59 -19.34 -22.40
N ILE A 17 -3.15 -20.22 -21.48
CA ILE A 17 -3.43 -20.06 -20.05
C ILE A 17 -2.64 -18.81 -19.68
N ASN A 18 -3.30 -17.65 -19.67
CA ASN A 18 -2.74 -16.44 -19.09
C ASN A 18 -2.60 -16.69 -17.58
N ALA A 19 -1.42 -17.18 -17.18
CA ALA A 19 -1.02 -17.11 -15.79
C ALA A 19 -1.01 -15.61 -15.44
N GLN A 20 -1.95 -15.20 -14.59
CA GLN A 20 -2.08 -13.81 -14.19
C GLN A 20 -0.81 -13.41 -13.44
N ASP A 21 -0.02 -12.49 -13.99
CA ASP A 21 1.24 -12.04 -13.39
C ASP A 21 1.01 -11.19 -12.15
N TRP A 22 2.04 -11.10 -11.30
CA TRP A 22 2.09 -10.16 -10.20
C TRP A 22 2.13 -8.72 -10.73
N GLN A 23 1.29 -7.85 -10.19
CA GLN A 23 1.08 -6.49 -10.70
C GLN A 23 1.12 -5.45 -9.59
N THR A 24 1.56 -4.24 -9.96
CA THR A 24 1.54 -3.05 -9.10
C THR A 24 0.83 -1.90 -9.82
N PRO A 25 -0.49 -1.98 -10.09
CA PRO A 25 -1.17 -1.07 -11.02
C PRO A 25 -1.30 0.38 -10.52
N VAL A 26 -1.21 0.61 -9.22
CA VAL A 26 -1.43 1.94 -8.60
C VAL A 26 -0.17 2.48 -7.94
N ILE A 27 0.48 1.66 -7.11
CA ILE A 27 1.74 1.98 -6.42
C ILE A 27 2.83 1.13 -7.07
N GLN A 28 3.65 1.76 -7.89
CA GLN A 28 4.64 1.06 -8.71
C GLN A 28 5.79 0.50 -7.87
N GLY A 29 6.15 -0.75 -8.12
CA GLY A 29 7.28 -1.43 -7.45
C GLY A 29 7.00 -1.93 -6.03
N TYR A 30 5.83 -1.65 -5.45
CA TYR A 30 5.48 -2.06 -4.09
C TYR A 30 4.11 -2.71 -4.03
N GLY A 31 3.97 -3.62 -3.06
CA GLY A 31 2.66 -4.22 -2.78
C GLY A 31 2.09 -4.99 -3.96
N GLU A 32 2.91 -5.76 -4.63
CA GLU A 32 2.50 -6.57 -5.78
C GLU A 32 1.35 -7.50 -5.42
N VAL A 33 0.40 -7.64 -6.33
CA VAL A 33 -0.81 -8.46 -6.19
C VAL A 33 -1.06 -9.31 -7.41
N LYS A 34 -1.74 -10.43 -7.18
CA LYS A 34 -2.30 -11.28 -8.21
C LYS A 34 -3.81 -11.35 -7.99
N TYR A 35 -4.59 -11.06 -9.03
CA TYR A 35 -6.05 -11.08 -8.90
C TYR A 35 -6.60 -12.48 -9.17
N PHE A 36 -7.50 -12.94 -8.32
CA PHE A 36 -8.16 -14.25 -8.42
C PHE A 36 -9.65 -14.03 -8.59
N ASP A 37 -10.13 -14.00 -9.82
CA ASP A 37 -11.54 -13.75 -10.19
C ASP A 37 -12.54 -14.75 -9.60
N LYS A 38 -12.09 -15.98 -9.32
CA LYS A 38 -12.90 -17.06 -8.72
C LYS A 38 -12.79 -17.16 -7.20
N ALA A 39 -12.06 -16.25 -6.53
CA ALA A 39 -12.00 -16.27 -5.07
C ALA A 39 -13.39 -15.97 -4.47
N ALA A 40 -13.73 -16.68 -3.40
CA ALA A 40 -15.07 -16.61 -2.78
C ALA A 40 -15.37 -15.23 -2.19
N VAL A 41 -14.34 -14.49 -1.72
CA VAL A 41 -14.50 -13.14 -1.18
C VAL A 41 -13.85 -12.15 -2.14
N GLN A 42 -14.68 -11.29 -2.71
CA GLN A 42 -14.25 -10.26 -3.67
C GLN A 42 -14.53 -8.87 -3.10
N PRO A 43 -13.65 -7.89 -3.33
CA PRO A 43 -13.99 -6.50 -3.05
C PRO A 43 -15.23 -6.07 -3.86
N ASN A 44 -16.18 -5.40 -3.21
CA ASN A 44 -17.34 -4.86 -3.90
C ASN A 44 -17.02 -3.46 -4.47
N PRO A 45 -17.03 -3.25 -5.81
CA PRO A 45 -16.74 -1.95 -6.41
C PRO A 45 -17.68 -0.81 -6.01
N LYS A 46 -18.87 -1.13 -5.48
CA LYS A 46 -19.86 -0.14 -5.03
C LYS A 46 -19.69 0.29 -3.57
N SER A 47 -18.87 -0.42 -2.80
CA SER A 47 -18.63 -0.12 -1.38
C SER A 47 -17.59 0.98 -1.21
N GLU A 48 -17.73 1.74 -0.11
CA GLU A 48 -16.68 2.64 0.37
C GLU A 48 -15.69 1.88 1.26
N TYR A 49 -14.41 2.08 1.00
CA TYR A 49 -13.29 1.49 1.75
C TYR A 49 -12.59 2.58 2.57
N LYS A 50 -12.99 2.72 3.83
CA LYS A 50 -12.35 3.59 4.82
C LYS A 50 -11.42 2.75 5.67
N LEU A 51 -10.13 2.74 5.37
CA LEU A 51 -9.16 1.82 5.96
C LEU A 51 -8.10 2.58 6.75
N LEU A 52 -7.86 2.13 7.98
CA LEU A 52 -6.92 2.72 8.93
C LEU A 52 -5.81 1.70 9.24
N PHE A 53 -4.57 2.11 9.08
CA PHE A 53 -3.40 1.26 9.32
C PHE A 53 -2.64 1.71 10.56
N ASP A 54 -2.40 0.78 11.48
CA ASP A 54 -1.60 0.97 12.69
C ASP A 54 -0.14 0.56 12.42
N ILE A 55 0.70 1.52 12.01
CA ILE A 55 2.10 1.27 11.63
C ILE A 55 2.99 1.56 12.83
N LYS A 56 3.35 0.50 13.58
CA LYS A 56 4.14 0.61 14.82
C LYS A 56 5.46 -0.16 14.80
N SER A 57 5.64 -1.07 13.84
CA SER A 57 6.81 -1.94 13.72
C SER A 57 7.78 -1.41 12.68
N GLU A 58 9.08 -1.56 12.94
CA GLU A 58 10.16 -1.29 11.98
C GLU A 58 10.36 -2.41 10.95
N ALA A 59 9.56 -3.49 11.01
CA ALA A 59 9.68 -4.61 10.08
C ALA A 59 9.61 -4.16 8.63
N GLU A 60 10.47 -4.74 7.80
CA GLU A 60 10.61 -4.39 6.38
C GLU A 60 10.02 -5.47 5.45
N LYS A 61 9.65 -5.03 4.26
CA LYS A 61 9.29 -5.86 3.11
C LYS A 61 9.77 -5.16 1.83
N SER A 62 10.55 -5.87 1.01
CA SER A 62 11.10 -5.32 -0.25
C SER A 62 11.86 -3.99 -0.06
N GLY A 63 12.63 -3.87 1.04
CA GLY A 63 13.46 -2.70 1.34
C GLY A 63 12.72 -1.47 1.88
N VAL A 64 11.41 -1.57 2.16
CA VAL A 64 10.61 -0.49 2.77
C VAL A 64 9.85 -1.00 3.99
N ASN A 65 9.32 -0.10 4.81
CA ASN A 65 8.49 -0.48 5.95
C ASN A 65 7.31 -1.36 5.50
N LYS A 66 7.12 -2.49 6.19
CA LYS A 66 6.08 -3.48 5.86
C LYS A 66 4.67 -2.90 5.92
N GLY A 67 4.39 -1.96 6.83
CA GLY A 67 3.07 -1.30 6.94
C GLY A 67 2.76 -0.47 5.70
N LEU A 68 3.71 0.34 5.22
CA LEU A 68 3.57 1.09 3.97
C LEU A 68 3.42 0.15 2.76
N TRP A 69 4.20 -0.93 2.74
CA TRP A 69 4.09 -1.95 1.69
C TRP A 69 2.69 -2.61 1.65
N ILE A 70 2.09 -2.90 2.83
CA ILE A 70 0.73 -3.45 2.93
C ILE A 70 -0.31 -2.43 2.43
N MET A 71 -0.13 -1.13 2.72
CA MET A 71 -1.01 -0.08 2.19
C MET A 71 -0.95 -0.02 0.66
N ALA A 72 0.25 -0.07 0.08
CA ALA A 72 0.44 -0.15 -1.37
C ALA A 72 -0.27 -1.38 -1.96
N ARG A 73 -0.10 -2.55 -1.33
CA ARG A 73 -0.78 -3.78 -1.73
C ARG A 73 -2.29 -3.66 -1.70
N THR A 74 -2.83 -3.00 -0.69
CA THR A 74 -4.27 -2.77 -0.55
C THR A 74 -4.81 -1.92 -1.69
N LEU A 75 -4.15 -0.82 -2.04
CA LEU A 75 -4.52 0.03 -3.18
C LEU A 75 -4.46 -0.74 -4.50
N ASN A 76 -3.39 -1.49 -4.73
CA ASN A 76 -3.22 -2.31 -5.93
C ASN A 76 -4.33 -3.36 -6.06
N LEU A 77 -4.66 -4.06 -4.96
CA LEU A 77 -5.70 -5.08 -4.95
C LEU A 77 -7.09 -4.50 -5.23
N LEU A 78 -7.45 -3.40 -4.55
CA LEU A 78 -8.75 -2.74 -4.75
C LEU A 78 -8.89 -2.20 -6.18
N SER A 79 -7.80 -1.72 -6.79
CA SER A 79 -7.78 -1.29 -8.19
C SER A 79 -8.02 -2.45 -9.15
N LEU A 80 -7.35 -3.59 -8.97
CA LEU A 80 -7.60 -4.79 -9.79
C LEU A 80 -9.04 -5.29 -9.66
N ALA A 81 -9.62 -5.17 -8.46
CA ALA A 81 -11.03 -5.48 -8.21
C ALA A 81 -12.00 -4.42 -8.73
N LYS A 82 -11.50 -3.40 -9.49
CA LYS A 82 -12.32 -2.33 -10.11
C LYS A 82 -13.03 -1.41 -9.12
N VAL A 83 -12.54 -1.31 -7.88
CA VAL A 83 -13.05 -0.32 -6.93
C VAL A 83 -12.60 1.08 -7.39
N PRO A 84 -13.54 2.02 -7.60
CA PRO A 84 -13.19 3.39 -7.99
C PRO A 84 -12.33 4.08 -6.92
N SER A 85 -11.30 4.83 -7.33
CA SER A 85 -10.40 5.52 -6.38
C SER A 85 -11.13 6.46 -5.41
N LYS A 86 -12.20 7.11 -5.86
CA LYS A 86 -13.05 7.97 -5.02
C LYS A 86 -13.74 7.23 -3.86
N ASN A 87 -13.87 5.91 -3.95
CA ASN A 87 -14.45 5.05 -2.92
C ASN A 87 -13.39 4.49 -1.96
N ILE A 88 -12.13 4.90 -2.09
CA ILE A 88 -11.02 4.37 -1.28
C ILE A 88 -10.40 5.52 -0.49
N THR A 89 -10.40 5.42 0.83
CA THR A 89 -9.70 6.34 1.73
C THR A 89 -8.81 5.55 2.67
N LEU A 90 -7.51 5.75 2.56
CA LEU A 90 -6.53 5.12 3.44
C LEU A 90 -5.91 6.15 4.39
N VAL A 91 -5.74 5.74 5.63
CA VAL A 91 -5.09 6.53 6.69
C VAL A 91 -4.06 5.66 7.38
N ALA A 92 -2.91 6.22 7.71
CA ALA A 92 -1.91 5.58 8.56
C ALA A 92 -1.66 6.37 9.84
N SER A 93 -1.53 5.64 10.95
CA SER A 93 -0.99 6.13 12.22
C SER A 93 0.40 5.52 12.41
N ILE A 94 1.44 6.34 12.28
CA ILE A 94 2.86 5.93 12.38
C ILE A 94 3.35 6.25 13.78
N HIS A 95 3.82 5.24 14.53
CA HIS A 95 4.34 5.40 15.88
C HIS A 95 5.23 4.22 16.30
N GLY A 96 5.62 4.15 17.57
CA GLY A 96 6.48 3.08 18.06
C GLY A 96 7.81 3.03 17.31
N ASP A 97 8.28 1.85 16.97
CA ASP A 97 9.57 1.67 16.27
C ASP A 97 9.53 2.13 14.81
N ALA A 98 8.33 2.22 14.22
CA ALA A 98 8.15 2.78 12.89
C ALA A 98 8.33 4.31 12.80
N THR A 99 8.44 5.03 13.91
CA THR A 99 8.51 6.51 13.93
C THR A 99 9.58 7.07 13.00
N TYR A 100 10.71 6.40 12.85
CA TYR A 100 11.83 6.88 12.04
C TYR A 100 11.56 6.88 10.52
N ILE A 101 10.58 6.11 10.03
CA ILE A 101 10.20 6.18 8.60
C ILE A 101 9.65 7.56 8.22
N ALA A 102 9.17 8.32 9.21
CA ALA A 102 8.62 9.65 9.01
C ALA A 102 9.70 10.75 8.85
N LEU A 103 10.98 10.44 9.00
CA LEU A 103 12.03 11.42 8.83
C LEU A 103 12.21 11.86 7.36
N SER A 104 12.50 13.15 7.15
CA SER A 104 13.00 13.64 5.88
C SER A 104 14.30 12.93 5.49
N ASP A 105 14.68 12.95 4.21
CA ASP A 105 15.92 12.29 3.78
C ASP A 105 17.15 12.83 4.51
N SER A 106 17.25 14.14 4.66
CA SER A 106 18.37 14.78 5.35
C SER A 106 18.47 14.36 6.81
N SER A 107 17.34 14.30 7.50
CA SER A 107 17.28 13.89 8.91
C SER A 107 17.57 12.40 9.08
N TYR A 108 17.08 11.58 8.17
CA TYR A 108 17.35 10.15 8.17
C TYR A 108 18.83 9.86 7.92
N ARG A 109 19.44 10.53 6.91
CA ARG A 109 20.88 10.42 6.63
C ARG A 109 21.73 10.86 7.82
N LYS A 110 21.37 11.95 8.48
CA LYS A 110 22.08 12.42 9.68
C LYS A 110 22.07 11.38 10.80
N LYS A 111 20.96 10.63 10.93
CA LYS A 111 20.79 9.64 11.99
C LYS A 111 21.39 8.27 11.64
N PHE A 112 21.20 7.81 10.42
CA PHE A 112 21.50 6.42 10.01
C PHE A 112 22.62 6.29 8.98
N GLY A 113 23.13 7.40 8.42
CA GLY A 113 24.17 7.38 7.41
C GLY A 113 23.73 7.02 5.98
N THR A 114 22.44 6.74 5.79
CA THR A 114 21.87 6.32 4.49
C THR A 114 20.60 7.11 4.18
N SER A 115 20.15 7.13 2.91
CA SER A 115 18.84 7.67 2.53
C SER A 115 17.72 6.94 3.25
N ASN A 116 16.61 7.67 3.50
CA ASN A 116 15.38 7.03 3.96
C ASN A 116 14.81 6.14 2.84
N PRO A 117 14.79 4.82 3.01
CA PRO A 117 14.35 3.91 1.95
C PRO A 117 12.85 4.02 1.64
N ASN A 118 12.09 4.71 2.49
CA ASN A 118 10.64 4.81 2.37
C ASN A 118 10.15 6.01 1.56
N LEU A 119 11.03 6.90 1.07
CA LEU A 119 10.62 8.14 0.43
C LEU A 119 9.72 7.92 -0.79
N ASP A 120 10.13 7.04 -1.69
CA ASP A 120 9.39 6.79 -2.93
C ASP A 120 7.98 6.23 -2.66
N ILE A 121 7.85 5.24 -1.77
CA ILE A 121 6.54 4.70 -1.41
C ILE A 121 5.67 5.73 -0.67
N ILE A 122 6.24 6.59 0.19
CA ILE A 122 5.53 7.68 0.87
C ILE A 122 4.96 8.66 -0.16
N GLU A 123 5.80 9.11 -1.11
CA GLU A 123 5.38 10.02 -2.18
C GLU A 123 4.26 9.41 -3.03
N GLN A 124 4.42 8.16 -3.47
CA GLN A 124 3.40 7.47 -4.26
C GLN A 124 2.07 7.34 -3.51
N LEU A 125 2.09 6.96 -2.22
CA LEU A 125 0.90 6.88 -1.36
C LEU A 125 0.24 8.25 -1.22
N LYS A 126 1.01 9.30 -0.97
CA LYS A 126 0.52 10.68 -0.87
C LYS A 126 -0.15 11.14 -2.16
N ASN A 127 0.46 10.88 -3.31
CA ASN A 127 -0.08 11.21 -4.63
C ASN A 127 -1.41 10.47 -4.95
N LYS A 128 -1.72 9.39 -4.21
CA LYS A 128 -3.01 8.69 -4.26
C LYS A 128 -3.99 9.15 -3.17
N GLY A 129 -3.70 10.23 -2.46
CA GLY A 129 -4.58 10.82 -1.46
C GLY A 129 -4.56 10.10 -0.11
N VAL A 130 -3.55 9.29 0.16
CA VAL A 130 -3.38 8.65 1.47
C VAL A 130 -2.98 9.69 2.51
N ASN A 131 -3.60 9.64 3.70
CA ASN A 131 -3.24 10.48 4.83
C ASN A 131 -2.28 9.73 5.75
N LEU A 132 -1.06 10.25 5.86
CA LEU A 132 -0.01 9.70 6.70
C LEU A 132 0.19 10.60 7.93
N TYR A 133 -0.02 10.05 9.12
CA TYR A 133 0.17 10.77 10.39
C TYR A 133 1.28 10.13 11.22
N VAL A 134 2.16 10.95 11.79
CA VAL A 134 3.15 10.51 12.78
C VAL A 134 2.76 10.99 14.18
N CYS A 135 2.95 10.14 15.17
CA CYS A 135 2.65 10.40 16.57
C CYS A 135 3.66 11.39 17.17
N SER A 136 3.21 12.59 17.58
CA SER A 136 4.05 13.58 18.24
C SER A 136 4.62 13.12 19.59
N GLN A 137 3.93 12.25 20.31
CA GLN A 137 4.48 11.66 21.55
C GLN A 137 5.69 10.75 21.23
N ALA A 138 5.63 10.02 20.11
CA ALA A 138 6.70 9.14 19.69
C ALA A 138 7.89 9.90 19.09
N THR A 139 7.65 11.01 18.37
CA THR A 139 8.72 11.90 17.88
C THR A 139 9.41 12.62 19.02
N ALA A 140 8.65 13.19 19.97
CA ALA A 140 9.20 13.86 21.16
C ALA A 140 10.08 12.93 22.00
N ALA A 141 9.64 11.69 22.25
CA ALA A 141 10.43 10.70 22.98
C ALA A 141 11.73 10.28 22.25
N ARG A 142 11.89 10.66 20.99
CA ARG A 142 13.06 10.37 20.15
C ARG A 142 13.84 11.63 19.75
N GLU A 143 13.50 12.78 20.33
CA GLU A 143 14.10 14.09 20.02
C GLU A 143 14.01 14.42 18.52
N ILE A 144 12.89 14.09 17.90
CA ILE A 144 12.59 14.38 16.50
C ILE A 144 11.69 15.62 16.45
N GLU A 145 12.25 16.74 16.01
CA GLU A 145 11.55 18.01 15.82
C GLU A 145 10.68 17.97 14.55
N VAL A 146 9.68 18.86 14.47
CA VAL A 146 8.72 18.89 13.34
C VAL A 146 9.43 19.11 12.00
N GLU A 147 10.48 19.93 11.97
CA GLU A 147 11.28 20.25 10.79
C GLU A 147 12.09 19.05 10.26
N MET A 148 12.26 18.03 11.09
CA MET A 148 12.93 16.79 10.72
C MET A 148 12.00 15.81 9.99
N ILE A 149 10.68 16.05 10.03
CA ILE A 149 9.67 15.17 9.46
C ILE A 149 9.52 15.42 7.96
N HIS A 150 9.24 14.37 7.21
CA HIS A 150 8.95 14.45 5.77
C HIS A 150 7.70 15.29 5.53
N PRO A 151 7.67 16.22 4.55
CA PRO A 151 6.55 17.15 4.35
C PRO A 151 5.22 16.46 4.02
N ASP A 152 5.25 15.26 3.48
CA ASP A 152 4.05 14.47 3.17
C ASP A 152 3.47 13.73 4.38
N ILE A 153 4.13 13.79 5.53
CA ILE A 153 3.67 13.16 6.78
C ILE A 153 3.29 14.25 7.78
N THR A 154 2.06 14.20 8.23
CA THR A 154 1.50 15.20 9.15
C THR A 154 1.66 14.77 10.60
N PRO A 155 2.25 15.59 11.48
CA PRO A 155 2.26 15.33 12.92
C PRO A 155 0.83 15.30 13.48
N ALA A 156 0.52 14.29 14.30
CA ALA A 156 -0.70 14.21 15.08
C ALA A 156 -0.35 14.15 16.57
N ILE A 157 -1.20 14.67 17.44
CA ILE A 157 -0.91 14.73 18.88
C ILE A 157 -0.51 13.37 19.47
N SER A 158 -1.11 12.29 18.97
CA SER A 158 -0.79 10.91 19.36
C SER A 158 -1.26 9.92 18.29
N GLY A 159 -0.54 8.81 18.13
CA GLY A 159 -1.02 7.67 17.34
C GLY A 159 -2.37 7.16 17.86
N LEU A 160 -2.56 7.12 19.18
CA LEU A 160 -3.82 6.70 19.80
C LEU A 160 -4.98 7.62 19.42
N SER A 161 -4.76 8.94 19.35
CA SER A 161 -5.81 9.88 18.94
C SER A 161 -6.19 9.71 17.46
N VAL A 162 -5.24 9.42 16.60
CA VAL A 162 -5.49 9.09 15.17
C VAL A 162 -6.35 7.83 15.10
N LEU A 163 -5.94 6.75 15.77
CA LEU A 163 -6.66 5.48 15.76
C LEU A 163 -8.09 5.63 16.27
N ALA A 164 -8.29 6.30 17.42
CA ALA A 164 -9.61 6.52 17.98
C ALA A 164 -10.49 7.38 17.07
N SER A 165 -9.96 8.53 16.61
CA SER A 165 -10.74 9.50 15.82
C SER A 165 -11.20 8.94 14.49
N TYR A 166 -10.36 8.14 13.81
CA TYR A 166 -10.74 7.56 12.53
C TYR A 166 -11.67 6.36 12.69
N GLN A 167 -11.52 5.51 13.72
CA GLN A 167 -12.48 4.46 14.00
C GLN A 167 -13.87 5.04 14.33
N MET A 168 -13.96 6.13 15.10
CA MET A 168 -15.22 6.84 15.35
C MET A 168 -15.84 7.40 14.06
N LYS A 169 -15.07 7.66 13.01
CA LYS A 169 -15.55 8.07 11.68
C LYS A 169 -15.89 6.87 10.79
N GLY A 170 -15.91 5.64 11.33
CA GLY A 170 -16.28 4.42 10.62
C GLY A 170 -15.12 3.81 9.80
N PHE A 171 -13.85 4.15 10.08
CA PHE A 171 -12.73 3.48 9.47
C PHE A 171 -12.51 2.09 10.07
N ILE A 172 -12.19 1.12 9.22
CA ILE A 172 -11.87 -0.24 9.62
C ILE A 172 -10.37 -0.32 9.91
N LEU A 173 -10.02 -0.76 11.11
CA LEU A 173 -8.62 -0.99 11.49
C LEU A 173 -8.08 -2.21 10.75
N MET A 174 -6.99 -2.00 10.03
CA MET A 174 -6.26 -3.03 9.27
C MET A 174 -5.05 -3.50 10.09
N PRO A 175 -4.64 -4.78 9.92
CA PRO A 175 -3.51 -5.37 10.63
C PRO A 175 -2.16 -4.75 10.23
#